data_6d9101886eb1408d4ff466dc08565c88
#
_entry.id   6d9101886eb1408d4ff466dc08565c88
#
_cell.length_a   1.000
_cell.length_b   1.000
_cell.length_c   1.000
_cell.angle_alpha   90.00
_cell.angle_beta   90.00
_cell.angle_gamma   90.00
#
_symmetry.space_group_name_H-M   'P 1'
#
loop_
_entity.id
_entity.type
_entity.pdbx_description
1 polymer ?
#
loop_
_entity_poly.entity_id
_entity_poly.type
_entity_poly.pdbx_seq_one_letter_code
_entity_poly.pdbx_strand_id
1 'polypeptide(L)'
;MRTSGVLMPISSLPSQYGIGTMGKEARRFVDFLEKGGQTYWQILPICPTSYGDSPYQSFSSFAGNPYFIDLELLCKDKLLTKKECESYKWGKKPQYVDYGIMYVNRYALLRKAYERFSKKTPADYEAFCSKEAEWLDEYTLFMALKDANGGVAWSEWDDALKFRKPEAMEEAKEKYADDIAFYKMLQYLFFKQWTALKAYANEKGIRIIGDVPIYVAMDSADVWANPTQFYLDKDLNPIEVAGCPPDAFSADGQLWGNPLFRWDVMKKDSYSWWTKRISAMAKLYDIVRIDHFRGFDSFYAIPAKDDTAKNGVWKDGPGMDLFNVLEKKLGKLPIIVEDLGFLTPSVKKLLKDSGFPGMKVIQFAFDSREDSDYLPHNYPQHCVVYTGTHDNDTVMGWMKTAPKDCVRFAKDYLNLTKEEGYNWGMMRAAWSSVADMAIVPMQDLLGLDSKARINIPSTTGGNWQWRATPEQIDNKLAKKLHKCMQMYARLREEPEEASDKSDAKETADASTNKTAG
;
A
#
# COMPACT_ATOMS: atom_id res chain seq x y z
N MET A 1 8.37 16.83 -15.23
CA MET A 1 9.11 17.32 -14.03
C MET A 1 9.61 16.13 -13.22
N ARG A 2 10.84 16.19 -12.67
CA ARG A 2 11.36 15.13 -11.78
C ARG A 2 10.90 15.38 -10.35
N THR A 3 10.40 14.37 -9.69
CA THR A 3 9.81 14.43 -8.35
C THR A 3 10.45 13.41 -7.40
N SER A 4 10.14 13.52 -6.12
CA SER A 4 10.65 12.60 -5.10
C SER A 4 9.60 12.25 -4.05
N GLY A 5 9.85 11.18 -3.32
CA GLY A 5 9.00 10.73 -2.23
C GLY A 5 9.71 9.80 -1.25
N VAL A 6 9.00 9.49 -0.18
CA VAL A 6 9.46 8.57 0.85
C VAL A 6 8.48 7.41 0.99
N LEU A 7 9.01 6.18 1.00
CA LEU A 7 8.25 4.98 1.33
C LEU A 7 8.25 4.81 2.85
N MET A 8 7.07 4.87 3.45
CA MET A 8 6.85 4.71 4.89
C MET A 8 5.48 4.11 5.15
N PRO A 9 5.39 2.83 5.52
CA PRO A 9 4.11 2.22 5.87
C PRO A 9 3.43 2.94 7.04
N ILE A 10 2.11 3.03 7.05
CA ILE A 10 1.36 3.60 8.18
C ILE A 10 1.68 2.85 9.47
N SER A 11 1.74 1.51 9.41
CA SER A 11 2.13 0.67 10.56
C SER A 11 3.48 1.05 11.17
N SER A 12 4.40 1.58 10.36
CA SER A 12 5.76 1.95 10.75
C SER A 12 5.89 3.35 11.35
N LEU A 13 4.82 4.14 11.37
CA LEU A 13 4.81 5.45 12.03
C LEU A 13 4.98 5.31 13.56
N PRO A 14 5.57 6.32 14.24
CA PRO A 14 5.60 6.35 15.69
C PRO A 14 4.19 6.26 16.30
N SER A 15 4.06 5.59 17.43
CA SER A 15 2.83 5.54 18.20
C SER A 15 3.08 5.01 19.60
N GLN A 16 2.37 5.50 20.60
CA GLN A 16 2.36 4.96 21.96
C GLN A 16 1.44 3.73 22.10
N TYR A 17 0.62 3.42 21.08
CA TYR A 17 -0.38 2.35 21.12
C TYR A 17 -0.04 1.18 20.18
N GLY A 18 1.24 0.84 20.08
CA GLY A 18 1.73 -0.43 19.52
C GLY A 18 1.90 -0.48 18.01
N ILE A 19 1.21 0.33 17.23
CA ILE A 19 1.28 0.40 15.77
C ILE A 19 1.04 1.84 15.30
N GLY A 20 1.61 2.22 14.16
CA GLY A 20 1.31 3.52 13.54
C GLY A 20 -0.17 3.65 13.17
N THR A 21 -0.70 4.87 13.27
CA THR A 21 -2.12 5.17 13.06
C THR A 21 -2.32 6.45 12.25
N MET A 22 -3.54 6.73 11.82
CA MET A 22 -3.92 7.91 11.02
C MET A 22 -4.10 9.20 11.87
N GLY A 23 -3.40 9.28 13.01
CA GLY A 23 -3.51 10.38 13.96
C GLY A 23 -2.42 11.44 13.83
N LYS A 24 -2.01 11.95 15.00
CA LYS A 24 -1.03 13.04 15.13
C LYS A 24 0.31 12.74 14.45
N GLU A 25 0.85 11.53 14.63
CA GLU A 25 2.17 11.19 14.09
C GLU A 25 2.15 11.04 12.55
N ALA A 26 1.03 10.61 11.96
CA ALA A 26 0.84 10.62 10.52
C ALA A 26 0.86 12.05 9.95
N ARG A 27 0.17 13.00 10.60
CA ARG A 27 0.21 14.43 10.22
C ARG A 27 1.60 15.02 10.38
N ARG A 28 2.29 14.68 11.48
CA ARG A 28 3.69 15.08 11.69
C ARG A 28 4.62 14.56 10.59
N PHE A 29 4.37 13.35 10.11
CA PHE A 29 5.12 12.79 8.98
C PHE A 29 4.83 13.54 7.67
N VAL A 30 3.59 13.93 7.41
CA VAL A 30 3.23 14.81 6.30
C VAL A 30 3.98 16.15 6.40
N ASP A 31 4.03 16.78 7.59
CA ASP A 31 4.79 18.02 7.82
C ASP A 31 6.30 17.83 7.58
N PHE A 32 6.83 16.66 7.94
CA PHE A 32 8.22 16.29 7.65
C PHE A 32 8.48 16.20 6.14
N LEU A 33 7.58 15.57 5.38
CA LEU A 33 7.68 15.46 3.93
C LEU A 33 7.59 16.84 3.25
N GLU A 34 6.65 17.68 3.69
CA GLU A 34 6.50 19.06 3.22
C GLU A 34 7.80 19.85 3.40
N LYS A 35 8.35 19.86 4.63
CA LYS A 35 9.61 20.53 4.96
C LYS A 35 10.81 19.94 4.21
N GLY A 36 10.76 18.64 3.92
CA GLY A 36 11.75 17.89 3.13
C GLY A 36 11.66 18.13 1.63
N GLY A 37 10.69 18.93 1.14
CA GLY A 37 10.50 19.23 -0.27
C GLY A 37 10.00 18.02 -1.09
N GLN A 38 9.36 17.05 -0.42
CA GLN A 38 8.87 15.84 -1.08
C GLN A 38 7.52 16.07 -1.76
N THR A 39 7.24 15.31 -2.81
CA THR A 39 5.94 15.28 -3.50
C THR A 39 5.10 14.08 -3.05
N TYR A 40 5.75 12.95 -2.72
CA TYR A 40 5.03 11.70 -2.49
C TYR A 40 5.30 11.09 -1.12
N TRP A 41 4.23 10.54 -0.56
CA TRP A 41 4.27 9.56 0.50
C TRP A 41 3.80 8.22 -0.05
N GLN A 42 4.70 7.26 -0.23
CA GLN A 42 4.33 5.91 -0.61
C GLN A 42 4.07 5.07 0.64
N ILE A 43 2.92 4.39 0.64
CA ILE A 43 2.50 3.47 1.71
C ILE A 43 2.35 2.06 1.14
N LEU A 44 2.19 1.08 2.02
CA LEU A 44 1.81 -0.29 1.68
C LEU A 44 0.29 -0.44 1.70
N PRO A 45 -0.29 -1.58 1.25
CA PRO A 45 -1.73 -1.79 1.30
C PRO A 45 -2.29 -1.52 2.70
N ILE A 46 -3.41 -0.80 2.77
CA ILE A 46 -4.04 -0.41 4.03
C ILE A 46 -5.25 -1.27 4.38
N CYS A 47 -5.41 -2.40 3.72
CA CYS A 47 -6.46 -3.37 3.97
C CYS A 47 -6.20 -4.19 5.25
N PRO A 48 -7.24 -4.84 5.84
CA PRO A 48 -7.08 -5.68 7.02
C PRO A 48 -6.09 -6.81 6.76
N THR A 49 -5.14 -7.02 7.67
CA THR A 49 -4.20 -8.13 7.58
C THR A 49 -4.83 -9.43 8.07
N SER A 50 -4.54 -10.53 7.37
CA SER A 50 -4.91 -11.88 7.78
C SER A 50 -3.79 -12.56 8.58
N TYR A 51 -3.84 -13.88 8.71
CA TYR A 51 -2.79 -14.65 9.34
C TYR A 51 -1.43 -14.40 8.67
N GLY A 52 -0.40 -14.14 9.48
CA GLY A 52 0.95 -13.81 9.01
C GLY A 52 1.23 -12.30 8.89
N ASP A 53 0.24 -11.45 9.24
CA ASP A 53 0.36 -9.99 9.36
C ASP A 53 0.74 -9.25 8.06
N SER A 54 0.79 -9.96 6.92
CA SER A 54 1.14 -9.37 5.63
C SER A 54 0.02 -8.45 5.12
N PRO A 55 0.31 -7.20 4.73
CA PRO A 55 -0.67 -6.33 4.09
C PRO A 55 -1.07 -6.81 2.69
N TYR A 56 -0.32 -7.75 2.09
CA TYR A 56 -0.61 -8.36 0.78
C TYR A 56 -1.51 -9.60 0.89
N GLN A 57 -1.78 -10.08 2.11
CA GLN A 57 -2.75 -11.13 2.40
C GLN A 57 -3.87 -10.53 3.25
N SER A 58 -4.97 -10.13 2.62
CA SER A 58 -6.03 -9.38 3.28
C SER A 58 -7.36 -10.13 3.26
N PHE A 59 -8.16 -9.93 4.30
CA PHE A 59 -9.55 -10.40 4.37
C PHE A 59 -10.48 -9.68 3.38
N SER A 60 -10.06 -8.54 2.82
CA SER A 60 -10.82 -7.79 1.82
C SER A 60 -9.94 -6.84 1.04
N SER A 61 -10.19 -6.72 -0.27
CA SER A 61 -9.55 -5.75 -1.15
C SER A 61 -10.13 -4.33 -1.01
N PHE A 62 -11.22 -4.14 -0.27
CA PHE A 62 -11.96 -2.88 -0.15
C PHE A 62 -11.92 -2.29 1.25
N ALA A 63 -11.91 -3.14 2.26
CA ALA A 63 -11.96 -2.72 3.65
C ALA A 63 -10.64 -2.10 4.13
N GLY A 64 -10.73 -1.17 5.06
CA GLY A 64 -9.58 -0.59 5.74
C GLY A 64 -9.18 -1.35 7.01
N ASN A 65 -7.89 -1.35 7.33
CA ASN A 65 -7.33 -2.05 8.48
C ASN A 65 -7.69 -1.35 9.81
N PRO A 66 -8.47 -1.98 10.71
CA PRO A 66 -8.86 -1.38 11.98
C PRO A 66 -7.68 -1.03 12.89
N TYR A 67 -6.51 -1.63 12.69
CA TYR A 67 -5.32 -1.28 13.47
C TYR A 67 -4.86 0.16 13.25
N PHE A 68 -5.15 0.75 12.09
CA PHE A 68 -4.76 2.12 11.75
C PHE A 68 -5.71 3.19 12.30
N ILE A 69 -6.86 2.81 12.87
CA ILE A 69 -7.77 3.73 13.56
C ILE A 69 -7.01 4.33 14.76
N ASP A 70 -6.92 5.65 14.80
CA ASP A 70 -6.21 6.37 15.85
C ASP A 70 -7.05 6.46 17.12
N LEU A 71 -6.50 5.99 18.24
CA LEU A 71 -7.21 5.95 19.53
C LEU A 71 -7.35 7.33 20.19
N GLU A 72 -6.43 8.26 19.93
CA GLU A 72 -6.54 9.64 20.45
C GLU A 72 -7.69 10.38 19.77
N LEU A 73 -7.95 10.11 18.48
CA LEU A 73 -9.11 10.63 17.78
C LEU A 73 -10.41 10.04 18.35
N LEU A 74 -10.43 8.76 18.70
CA LEU A 74 -11.58 8.16 19.39
C LEU A 74 -11.81 8.76 20.78
N CYS A 75 -10.74 9.15 21.48
CA CYS A 75 -10.86 9.89 22.75
C CYS A 75 -11.47 11.28 22.55
N LYS A 76 -11.07 12.00 21.49
CA LYS A 76 -11.66 13.31 21.13
C LYS A 76 -13.15 13.18 20.79
N ASP A 77 -13.52 12.11 20.08
CA ASP A 77 -14.90 11.80 19.72
C ASP A 77 -15.70 11.22 20.93
N LYS A 78 -15.09 11.11 22.12
CA LYS A 78 -15.68 10.58 23.37
C LYS A 78 -16.11 9.10 23.26
N LEU A 79 -15.57 8.37 22.32
CA LEU A 79 -15.78 6.93 22.16
C LEU A 79 -14.85 6.12 23.09
N LEU A 80 -13.70 6.68 23.46
CA LEU A 80 -12.77 6.11 24.44
C LEU A 80 -12.31 7.18 25.43
N THR A 81 -11.69 6.74 26.51
CA THR A 81 -10.94 7.61 27.42
C THR A 81 -9.45 7.28 27.34
N LYS A 82 -8.60 8.27 27.60
CA LYS A 82 -7.14 8.07 27.63
C LYS A 82 -6.75 6.95 28.62
N LYS A 83 -7.40 6.91 29.80
CA LYS A 83 -7.18 5.89 30.83
C LYS A 83 -7.45 4.47 30.30
N GLU A 84 -8.51 4.28 29.49
CA GLU A 84 -8.78 3.00 28.85
C GLU A 84 -7.69 2.60 27.87
N CYS A 85 -7.24 3.53 27.02
CA CYS A 85 -6.17 3.26 26.07
C CYS A 85 -4.84 2.90 26.77
N GLU A 86 -4.52 3.56 27.89
CA GLU A 86 -3.31 3.33 28.67
C GLU A 86 -3.40 2.10 29.58
N SER A 87 -4.58 1.54 29.81
CA SER A 87 -4.76 0.32 30.63
C SER A 87 -4.30 -0.96 29.94
N TYR A 88 -4.10 -0.91 28.61
CA TYR A 88 -3.63 -2.05 27.81
C TYR A 88 -2.12 -2.00 27.57
N LYS A 89 -1.52 -3.16 27.44
CA LYS A 89 -0.12 -3.28 26.99
C LYS A 89 -0.07 -3.29 25.47
N TRP A 90 0.88 -2.57 24.88
CA TRP A 90 0.98 -2.38 23.43
C TRP A 90 2.28 -2.92 22.82
N GLY A 91 2.96 -3.82 23.50
CA GLY A 91 4.24 -4.40 23.11
C GLY A 91 5.38 -3.96 24.03
N LYS A 92 6.51 -4.66 23.94
CA LYS A 92 7.70 -4.42 24.78
C LYS A 92 8.69 -3.42 24.19
N LYS A 93 8.73 -3.33 22.85
CA LYS A 93 9.70 -2.53 22.10
C LYS A 93 8.97 -1.50 21.23
N PRO A 94 9.20 -0.19 21.42
CA PRO A 94 8.51 0.83 20.63
C PRO A 94 8.87 0.80 19.13
N GLN A 95 10.02 0.17 18.76
CA GLN A 95 10.46 0.05 17.37
C GLN A 95 9.84 -1.14 16.62
N TYR A 96 9.00 -1.95 17.27
CA TYR A 96 8.40 -3.12 16.63
C TYR A 96 6.93 -3.25 17.01
N VAL A 97 6.11 -3.62 16.03
CA VAL A 97 4.71 -4.03 16.25
C VAL A 97 4.71 -5.43 16.85
N ASP A 98 3.94 -5.63 17.90
CA ASP A 98 3.60 -6.95 18.45
C ASP A 98 2.17 -7.29 18.01
N TYR A 99 2.06 -7.97 16.87
CA TYR A 99 0.75 -8.26 16.28
C TYR A 99 -0.13 -9.17 17.14
N GLY A 100 0.47 -10.09 17.92
CA GLY A 100 -0.29 -10.90 18.86
C GLY A 100 -0.98 -10.07 19.93
N ILE A 101 -0.27 -9.07 20.49
CA ILE A 101 -0.85 -8.10 21.44
C ILE A 101 -1.87 -7.20 20.73
N MET A 102 -1.58 -6.77 19.51
CA MET A 102 -2.50 -5.94 18.72
C MET A 102 -3.82 -6.66 18.47
N TYR A 103 -3.77 -7.92 18.05
CA TYR A 103 -4.97 -8.70 17.77
C TYR A 103 -5.92 -8.76 18.97
N VAL A 104 -5.38 -9.06 20.16
CA VAL A 104 -6.22 -9.17 21.38
C VAL A 104 -6.66 -7.79 21.88
N ASN A 105 -5.70 -6.90 22.10
CA ASN A 105 -5.95 -5.67 22.86
C ASN A 105 -6.65 -4.59 22.03
N ARG A 106 -6.33 -4.48 20.74
CA ARG A 106 -6.92 -3.47 19.86
C ARG A 106 -8.42 -3.73 19.67
N TYR A 107 -8.79 -4.95 19.34
CA TYR A 107 -10.21 -5.29 19.15
C TYR A 107 -11.02 -5.20 20.44
N ALA A 108 -10.46 -5.63 21.58
CA ALA A 108 -11.13 -5.47 22.88
C ALA A 108 -11.43 -3.98 23.21
N LEU A 109 -10.47 -3.09 22.88
CA LEU A 109 -10.66 -1.66 23.09
C LEU A 109 -11.66 -1.05 22.09
N LEU A 110 -11.62 -1.48 20.83
CA LEU A 110 -12.56 -1.02 19.79
C LEU A 110 -14.01 -1.48 20.11
N ARG A 111 -14.20 -2.65 20.74
CA ARG A 111 -15.52 -3.08 21.24
C ARG A 111 -16.07 -2.12 22.30
N LYS A 112 -15.23 -1.61 23.21
CA LYS A 112 -15.65 -0.56 24.16
C LYS A 112 -16.04 0.74 23.47
N ALA A 113 -15.36 1.10 22.40
CA ALA A 113 -15.74 2.25 21.59
C ALA A 113 -17.10 2.03 20.92
N TYR A 114 -17.36 0.81 20.44
CA TYR A 114 -18.63 0.44 19.83
C TYR A 114 -19.82 0.54 20.81
N GLU A 115 -19.68 0.11 22.06
CA GLU A 115 -20.72 0.25 23.10
C GLU A 115 -21.18 1.70 23.28
N ARG A 116 -20.33 2.68 23.03
CA ARG A 116 -20.68 4.10 23.11
C ARG A 116 -21.19 4.64 21.78
N PHE A 117 -20.60 4.18 20.69
CA PHE A 117 -21.00 4.54 19.34
C PHE A 117 -22.43 4.12 19.04
N SER A 118 -22.84 2.89 19.40
CA SER A 118 -24.18 2.36 19.18
C SER A 118 -25.28 3.14 19.92
N LYS A 119 -24.93 3.83 21.02
CA LYS A 119 -25.89 4.67 21.77
C LYS A 119 -26.10 6.05 21.11
N LYS A 120 -25.15 6.52 20.31
CA LYS A 120 -25.21 7.82 19.64
C LYS A 120 -24.43 7.77 18.34
N THR A 121 -25.06 7.25 17.32
CA THR A 121 -24.50 7.13 15.98
C THR A 121 -24.40 8.50 15.32
N PRO A 122 -23.27 8.84 14.67
CA PRO A 122 -23.12 10.06 13.87
C PRO A 122 -24.12 10.13 12.72
N ALA A 123 -24.55 11.34 12.35
CA ALA A 123 -25.57 11.55 11.33
C ALA A 123 -25.17 11.06 9.92
N ASP A 124 -23.86 11.04 9.62
CA ASP A 124 -23.28 10.62 8.33
C ASP A 124 -22.97 9.12 8.25
N TYR A 125 -23.17 8.38 9.35
CA TYR A 125 -22.90 6.92 9.40
C TYR A 125 -23.80 6.12 8.45
N GLU A 126 -25.11 6.36 8.48
CA GLU A 126 -26.07 5.66 7.61
C GLU A 126 -25.82 5.96 6.12
N ALA A 127 -25.43 7.20 5.80
CA ALA A 127 -25.07 7.59 4.45
C ALA A 127 -23.79 6.84 3.98
N PHE A 128 -22.81 6.66 4.87
CA PHE A 128 -21.62 5.85 4.60
C PHE A 128 -22.01 4.38 4.35
N CYS A 129 -22.79 3.77 5.24
CA CYS A 129 -23.22 2.39 5.10
C CYS A 129 -23.97 2.15 3.79
N SER A 130 -24.91 3.05 3.43
CA SER A 130 -25.67 2.94 2.19
C SER A 130 -24.81 3.11 0.95
N LYS A 131 -23.86 4.04 0.98
CA LYS A 131 -22.95 4.31 -0.15
C LYS A 131 -21.99 3.15 -0.41
N GLU A 132 -21.49 2.52 0.63
CA GLU A 132 -20.48 1.46 0.55
C GLU A 132 -21.09 0.04 0.67
N ALA A 133 -22.43 -0.09 0.70
CA ALA A 133 -23.16 -1.33 0.99
C ALA A 133 -22.69 -2.53 0.16
N GLU A 134 -22.32 -2.34 -1.09
CA GLU A 134 -21.96 -3.41 -2.02
C GLU A 134 -20.82 -4.29 -1.53
N TRP A 135 -19.77 -3.70 -0.96
CA TRP A 135 -18.64 -4.45 -0.40
C TRP A 135 -18.72 -4.54 1.13
N LEU A 136 -19.29 -3.51 1.77
CA LEU A 136 -19.32 -3.39 3.22
C LEU A 136 -20.18 -4.48 3.85
N ASP A 137 -21.36 -4.76 3.30
CA ASP A 137 -22.26 -5.78 3.81
C ASP A 137 -21.64 -7.19 3.71
N GLU A 138 -20.99 -7.50 2.59
CA GLU A 138 -20.29 -8.78 2.40
C GLU A 138 -19.10 -8.94 3.35
N TYR A 139 -18.26 -7.91 3.46
CA TYR A 139 -17.11 -7.92 4.34
C TYR A 139 -17.50 -8.05 5.82
N THR A 140 -18.50 -7.29 6.26
CA THR A 140 -18.89 -7.29 7.68
C THR A 140 -19.59 -8.58 8.09
N LEU A 141 -20.38 -9.17 7.21
CA LEU A 141 -20.94 -10.51 7.41
C LEU A 141 -19.83 -11.58 7.46
N PHE A 142 -18.88 -11.53 6.52
CA PHE A 142 -17.72 -12.43 6.51
C PHE A 142 -16.94 -12.38 7.82
N MET A 143 -16.63 -11.17 8.33
CA MET A 143 -15.87 -11.01 9.57
C MET A 143 -16.65 -11.47 10.80
N ALA A 144 -17.95 -11.20 10.85
CA ALA A 144 -18.82 -11.67 11.94
C ALA A 144 -18.88 -13.22 11.97
N LEU A 145 -19.01 -13.84 10.81
CA LEU A 145 -18.98 -15.29 10.68
C LEU A 145 -17.61 -15.88 11.03
N LYS A 146 -16.53 -15.21 10.64
CA LYS A 146 -15.16 -15.63 10.96
C LYS A 146 -14.92 -15.65 12.46
N ASP A 147 -15.34 -14.61 13.19
CA ASP A 147 -15.28 -14.56 14.65
C ASP A 147 -16.12 -15.67 15.29
N ALA A 148 -17.34 -15.88 14.80
CA ALA A 148 -18.25 -16.91 15.29
C ALA A 148 -17.72 -18.34 15.09
N ASN A 149 -16.91 -18.57 14.05
CA ASN A 149 -16.26 -19.84 13.74
C ASN A 149 -14.81 -19.92 14.30
N GLY A 150 -14.46 -19.09 15.30
CA GLY A 150 -13.16 -19.16 15.97
C GLY A 150 -11.96 -18.75 15.10
N GLY A 151 -12.18 -17.98 14.03
CA GLY A 151 -11.14 -17.46 13.17
C GLY A 151 -10.64 -18.43 12.10
N VAL A 152 -11.22 -19.65 11.98
CA VAL A 152 -10.84 -20.62 10.92
C VAL A 152 -11.18 -20.09 9.52
N ALA A 153 -10.51 -20.60 8.50
CA ALA A 153 -10.76 -20.21 7.12
C ALA A 153 -12.21 -20.52 6.71
N TRP A 154 -12.80 -19.68 5.85
CA TRP A 154 -14.18 -19.90 5.40
C TRP A 154 -14.38 -21.24 4.66
N SER A 155 -13.33 -21.78 4.08
CA SER A 155 -13.34 -23.11 3.45
C SER A 155 -13.62 -24.25 4.44
N GLU A 156 -13.40 -24.01 5.74
CA GLU A 156 -13.63 -24.94 6.85
C GLU A 156 -14.99 -24.74 7.54
N TRP A 157 -15.78 -23.72 7.15
CA TRP A 157 -17.11 -23.50 7.70
C TRP A 157 -18.07 -24.61 7.27
N ASP A 158 -19.21 -24.73 7.94
CA ASP A 158 -20.24 -25.65 7.50
C ASP A 158 -20.72 -25.35 6.08
N ASP A 159 -21.23 -26.35 5.37
CA ASP A 159 -21.61 -26.26 3.98
C ASP A 159 -22.66 -25.18 3.70
N ALA A 160 -23.53 -24.86 4.65
CA ALA A 160 -24.56 -23.86 4.45
C ALA A 160 -23.96 -22.45 4.39
N LEU A 161 -22.95 -22.18 5.22
CA LEU A 161 -22.20 -20.92 5.24
C LEU A 161 -21.15 -20.88 4.14
N LYS A 162 -20.39 -21.96 3.94
CA LYS A 162 -19.36 -22.09 2.91
C LYS A 162 -19.92 -21.84 1.51
N PHE A 163 -21.04 -22.47 1.18
CA PHE A 163 -21.73 -22.34 -0.12
C PHE A 163 -22.76 -21.22 -0.16
N ARG A 164 -22.83 -20.39 0.90
CA ARG A 164 -23.71 -19.22 0.97
C ARG A 164 -25.16 -19.52 0.66
N LYS A 165 -25.72 -20.59 1.25
CA LYS A 165 -27.14 -20.94 1.06
C LYS A 165 -28.02 -19.79 1.53
N PRO A 166 -29.03 -19.34 0.74
CA PRO A 166 -29.80 -18.14 1.04
C PRO A 166 -30.38 -18.09 2.47
N GLU A 167 -30.95 -19.20 2.92
CA GLU A 167 -31.56 -19.29 4.27
C GLU A 167 -30.51 -19.12 5.36
N ALA A 168 -29.32 -19.75 5.21
CA ALA A 168 -28.22 -19.61 6.16
C ALA A 168 -27.65 -18.18 6.17
N MET A 169 -27.65 -17.49 5.03
CA MET A 169 -27.21 -16.08 4.98
C MET A 169 -28.17 -15.15 5.69
N GLU A 170 -29.50 -15.34 5.56
CA GLU A 170 -30.48 -14.53 6.29
C GLU A 170 -30.44 -14.82 7.80
N GLU A 171 -30.39 -16.09 8.20
CA GLU A 171 -30.22 -16.47 9.59
C GLU A 171 -28.93 -15.87 10.21
N ALA A 172 -27.82 -15.91 9.47
CA ALA A 172 -26.55 -15.35 9.93
C ALA A 172 -26.62 -13.83 10.10
N LYS A 173 -27.27 -13.09 9.18
CA LYS A 173 -27.45 -11.64 9.28
C LYS A 173 -28.26 -11.26 10.53
N GLU A 174 -29.31 -12.00 10.83
CA GLU A 174 -30.12 -11.77 12.04
C GLU A 174 -29.32 -12.11 13.30
N LYS A 175 -28.73 -13.29 13.35
CA LYS A 175 -28.02 -13.82 14.51
C LYS A 175 -26.81 -12.99 14.91
N TYR A 176 -26.06 -12.49 13.93
CA TYR A 176 -24.81 -11.75 14.14
C TYR A 176 -24.94 -10.26 13.84
N ALA A 177 -26.16 -9.70 13.91
CA ALA A 177 -26.45 -8.30 13.59
C ALA A 177 -25.58 -7.31 14.38
N ASP A 178 -25.30 -7.59 15.66
CA ASP A 178 -24.44 -6.74 16.51
C ASP A 178 -22.97 -6.77 16.08
N ASP A 179 -22.46 -7.95 15.73
CA ASP A 179 -21.08 -8.08 15.22
C ASP A 179 -20.92 -7.43 13.84
N ILE A 180 -21.90 -7.58 12.96
CA ILE A 180 -21.95 -6.90 11.67
C ILE A 180 -21.92 -5.38 11.88
N ALA A 181 -22.72 -4.85 12.79
CA ALA A 181 -22.75 -3.42 13.11
C ALA A 181 -21.42 -2.93 13.71
N PHE A 182 -20.75 -3.76 14.52
CA PHE A 182 -19.40 -3.47 15.01
C PHE A 182 -18.40 -3.31 13.87
N TYR A 183 -18.35 -4.26 12.93
CA TYR A 183 -17.44 -4.16 11.78
C TYR A 183 -17.80 -3.00 10.85
N LYS A 184 -19.07 -2.67 10.65
CA LYS A 184 -19.50 -1.46 9.92
C LYS A 184 -18.98 -0.19 10.59
N MET A 185 -19.08 -0.07 11.93
CA MET A 185 -18.50 1.05 12.66
C MET A 185 -16.99 1.15 12.46
N LEU A 186 -16.25 0.04 12.51
CA LEU A 186 -14.81 0.05 12.29
C LEU A 186 -14.46 0.62 10.91
N GLN A 187 -15.19 0.22 9.88
CA GLN A 187 -14.97 0.75 8.53
C GLN A 187 -15.32 2.23 8.43
N TYR A 188 -16.44 2.66 9.00
CA TYR A 188 -16.81 4.07 9.07
C TYR A 188 -15.71 4.92 9.74
N LEU A 189 -15.20 4.49 10.89
CA LEU A 189 -14.15 5.21 11.61
C LEU A 189 -12.83 5.23 10.82
N PHE A 190 -12.48 4.12 10.18
CA PHE A 190 -11.30 4.05 9.33
C PHE A 190 -11.39 5.06 8.18
N PHE A 191 -12.45 5.01 7.38
CA PHE A 191 -12.62 5.89 6.22
C PHE A 191 -12.74 7.37 6.61
N LYS A 192 -13.39 7.68 7.73
CA LYS A 192 -13.45 9.04 8.29
C LYS A 192 -12.05 9.58 8.59
N GLN A 193 -11.23 8.79 9.28
CA GLN A 193 -9.86 9.21 9.63
C GLN A 193 -8.93 9.23 8.43
N TRP A 194 -9.05 8.26 7.52
CA TRP A 194 -8.26 8.20 6.29
C TRP A 194 -8.52 9.39 5.38
N THR A 195 -9.78 9.70 5.11
CA THR A 195 -10.18 10.85 4.28
C THR A 195 -9.63 12.15 4.85
N ALA A 196 -9.69 12.33 6.18
CA ALA A 196 -9.15 13.52 6.83
C ALA A 196 -7.61 13.59 6.77
N LEU A 197 -6.91 12.46 6.84
CA LEU A 197 -5.45 12.41 6.69
C LEU A 197 -5.03 12.69 5.25
N LYS A 198 -5.69 12.07 4.27
CA LYS A 198 -5.43 12.28 2.84
C LYS A 198 -5.65 13.74 2.45
N ALA A 199 -6.77 14.34 2.88
CA ALA A 199 -7.03 15.76 2.65
C ALA A 199 -5.92 16.65 3.22
N TYR A 200 -5.49 16.39 4.46
CA TYR A 200 -4.37 17.11 5.07
C TYR A 200 -3.06 16.97 4.29
N ALA A 201 -2.75 15.75 3.79
CA ALA A 201 -1.57 15.54 2.96
C ALA A 201 -1.65 16.34 1.65
N ASN A 202 -2.81 16.30 0.99
CA ASN A 202 -3.03 17.00 -0.28
C ASN A 202 -2.99 18.54 -0.10
N GLU A 203 -3.54 19.09 0.98
CA GLU A 203 -3.41 20.53 1.33
C GLU A 203 -1.95 20.95 1.47
N LYS A 204 -1.08 20.06 1.96
CA LYS A 204 0.37 20.25 2.06
C LYS A 204 1.13 19.98 0.76
N GLY A 205 0.42 19.69 -0.34
CA GLY A 205 1.02 19.33 -1.62
C GLY A 205 1.67 17.93 -1.64
N ILE A 206 1.37 17.10 -0.64
CA ILE A 206 1.83 15.71 -0.58
C ILE A 206 0.77 14.78 -1.17
N ARG A 207 1.16 14.00 -2.18
CA ARG A 207 0.32 13.01 -2.85
C ARG A 207 0.64 11.62 -2.30
N ILE A 208 -0.40 10.80 -2.08
CA ILE A 208 -0.24 9.46 -1.52
C ILE A 208 -0.19 8.44 -2.64
N ILE A 209 0.88 7.65 -2.67
CA ILE A 209 1.00 6.45 -3.51
C ILE A 209 0.57 5.26 -2.66
N GLY A 210 -0.55 4.65 -3.02
CA GLY A 210 -1.01 3.39 -2.41
C GLY A 210 -0.59 2.18 -3.21
N ASP A 211 -0.74 0.99 -2.62
CA ASP A 211 -0.30 -0.27 -3.19
C ASP A 211 -1.44 -1.26 -3.31
N VAL A 212 -1.52 -1.98 -4.43
CA VAL A 212 -2.59 -2.92 -4.75
C VAL A 212 -1.99 -4.23 -5.21
N PRO A 213 -2.05 -5.29 -4.40
CA PRO A 213 -1.64 -6.63 -4.83
C PRO A 213 -2.49 -7.10 -6.01
N ILE A 214 -1.89 -7.74 -7.01
CA ILE A 214 -2.68 -8.34 -8.10
C ILE A 214 -3.66 -9.37 -7.55
N TYR A 215 -3.20 -10.28 -6.69
CA TYR A 215 -4.02 -11.35 -6.14
C TYR A 215 -4.73 -10.95 -4.84
N VAL A 216 -5.68 -11.78 -4.45
CA VAL A 216 -6.40 -11.69 -3.16
C VAL A 216 -6.11 -12.93 -2.33
N ALA A 217 -6.28 -12.85 -1.01
CA ALA A 217 -6.13 -14.03 -0.16
C ALA A 217 -7.29 -15.01 -0.39
N MET A 218 -7.00 -16.32 -0.35
CA MET A 218 -8.05 -17.34 -0.42
C MET A 218 -9.05 -17.16 0.72
N ASP A 219 -8.56 -16.92 1.93
CA ASP A 219 -9.39 -16.65 3.10
C ASP A 219 -9.75 -15.16 3.16
N SER A 220 -10.69 -14.77 2.29
CA SER A 220 -11.17 -13.39 2.16
C SER A 220 -12.65 -13.32 1.79
N ALA A 221 -13.27 -12.19 2.13
CA ALA A 221 -14.62 -11.86 1.68
C ALA A 221 -14.71 -11.78 0.14
N ASP A 222 -13.62 -11.36 -0.51
CA ASP A 222 -13.55 -11.27 -1.99
C ASP A 222 -13.81 -12.63 -2.65
N VAL A 223 -13.14 -13.69 -2.17
CA VAL A 223 -13.28 -15.04 -2.73
C VAL A 223 -14.58 -15.67 -2.28
N TRP A 224 -14.92 -15.59 -0.98
CA TRP A 224 -16.14 -16.18 -0.43
C TRP A 224 -17.41 -15.60 -1.08
N ALA A 225 -17.46 -14.29 -1.32
CA ALA A 225 -18.60 -13.64 -1.96
C ALA A 225 -18.65 -13.81 -3.49
N ASN A 226 -17.50 -14.07 -4.14
CA ASN A 226 -17.39 -14.13 -5.60
C ASN A 226 -16.64 -15.36 -6.10
N PRO A 227 -16.97 -16.59 -5.64
CA PRO A 227 -16.15 -17.79 -5.93
C PRO A 227 -16.03 -18.10 -7.43
N THR A 228 -17.03 -17.74 -8.24
CA THR A 228 -17.01 -17.94 -9.70
C THR A 228 -15.95 -17.14 -10.44
N GLN A 229 -15.38 -16.12 -9.82
CA GLN A 229 -14.31 -15.28 -10.38
C GLN A 229 -12.93 -15.93 -10.27
N PHE A 230 -12.83 -17.09 -9.58
CA PHE A 230 -11.56 -17.75 -9.26
C PHE A 230 -11.53 -19.20 -9.75
N TYR A 231 -10.33 -19.76 -9.99
CA TYR A 231 -10.13 -21.16 -10.34
C TYR A 231 -10.31 -22.08 -9.12
N LEU A 232 -11.56 -22.33 -8.78
CA LEU A 232 -11.97 -23.23 -7.69
C LEU A 232 -12.68 -24.46 -8.27
N ASP A 233 -12.57 -25.58 -7.56
CA ASP A 233 -13.32 -26.79 -7.86
C ASP A 233 -14.79 -26.70 -7.36
N LYS A 234 -15.57 -27.77 -7.52
CA LYS A 234 -16.97 -27.84 -7.08
C LYS A 234 -17.14 -27.71 -5.55
N ASP A 235 -16.10 -28.03 -4.80
CA ASP A 235 -16.07 -27.95 -3.33
C ASP A 235 -15.43 -26.63 -2.84
N LEU A 236 -15.22 -25.68 -3.76
CA LEU A 236 -14.62 -24.35 -3.57
C LEU A 236 -13.18 -24.38 -3.07
N ASN A 237 -12.43 -25.46 -3.36
CA ASN A 237 -10.99 -25.49 -3.13
C ASN A 237 -10.24 -24.96 -4.35
N PRO A 238 -9.10 -24.29 -4.18
CA PRO A 238 -8.30 -23.84 -5.31
C PRO A 238 -7.78 -25.04 -6.11
N ILE A 239 -7.92 -24.97 -7.44
CA ILE A 239 -7.35 -25.95 -8.37
C ILE A 239 -5.87 -25.66 -8.58
N GLU A 240 -5.56 -24.39 -8.75
CA GLU A 240 -4.23 -23.84 -8.93
C GLU A 240 -4.10 -22.54 -8.14
N VAL A 241 -2.88 -22.25 -7.73
CA VAL A 241 -2.55 -21.05 -6.95
C VAL A 241 -1.42 -20.25 -7.60
N ALA A 242 -1.33 -18.99 -7.23
CA ALA A 242 -0.30 -18.08 -7.72
C ALA A 242 1.06 -18.31 -7.07
N GLY A 243 2.10 -17.96 -7.79
CA GLY A 243 3.47 -17.94 -7.32
C GLY A 243 4.45 -17.47 -8.40
N CYS A 244 5.73 -17.76 -8.17
CA CYS A 244 6.80 -17.52 -9.13
C CYS A 244 7.64 -18.78 -9.33
N PRO A 245 8.18 -19.00 -10.55
CA PRO A 245 9.03 -20.18 -10.82
C PRO A 245 10.32 -20.13 -9.99
N PRO A 246 11.02 -21.26 -9.86
CA PRO A 246 12.39 -21.30 -9.39
C PRO A 246 13.29 -20.32 -10.14
N ASP A 247 14.14 -19.62 -9.40
CA ASP A 247 15.11 -18.67 -9.92
C ASP A 247 16.45 -18.75 -9.17
N ALA A 248 17.35 -17.80 -9.42
CA ALA A 248 18.65 -17.73 -8.74
C ALA A 248 18.54 -17.42 -7.24
N PHE A 249 17.41 -16.88 -6.77
CA PHE A 249 17.17 -16.49 -5.38
C PHE A 249 16.39 -17.57 -4.60
N SER A 250 15.56 -18.37 -5.31
CA SER A 250 14.75 -19.43 -4.70
C SER A 250 14.76 -20.67 -5.58
N ALA A 251 15.48 -21.72 -5.16
CA ALA A 251 15.55 -23.00 -5.88
C ALA A 251 14.20 -23.75 -5.96
N ASP A 252 13.26 -23.43 -5.06
CA ASP A 252 11.91 -24.01 -5.03
C ASP A 252 10.86 -23.07 -5.63
N GLY A 253 11.27 -21.87 -6.07
CA GLY A 253 10.37 -20.80 -6.46
C GLY A 253 9.64 -20.19 -5.26
N GLN A 254 8.56 -19.46 -5.54
CA GLN A 254 7.72 -18.86 -4.50
C GLN A 254 6.29 -19.37 -4.66
N LEU A 255 5.76 -20.02 -3.65
CA LEU A 255 4.38 -20.46 -3.55
C LEU A 255 3.60 -19.44 -2.71
N TRP A 256 2.77 -18.61 -3.35
CA TRP A 256 2.02 -17.55 -2.63
C TRP A 256 0.68 -18.03 -2.10
N GLY A 257 0.10 -19.07 -2.71
CA GLY A 257 -1.15 -19.68 -2.26
C GLY A 257 -2.42 -18.90 -2.58
N ASN A 258 -2.32 -17.75 -3.27
CA ASN A 258 -3.47 -16.97 -3.69
C ASN A 258 -4.23 -17.69 -4.81
N PRO A 259 -5.58 -17.71 -4.83
CA PRO A 259 -6.35 -18.27 -5.92
C PRO A 259 -6.17 -17.46 -7.21
N LEU A 260 -6.18 -18.13 -8.35
CA LEU A 260 -6.04 -17.51 -9.65
C LEU A 260 -7.38 -17.01 -10.17
N PHE A 261 -7.37 -15.89 -10.90
CA PHE A 261 -8.58 -15.32 -11.50
C PHE A 261 -9.04 -16.07 -12.74
N ARG A 262 -10.34 -16.24 -12.89
CA ARG A 262 -11.03 -16.70 -14.10
C ARG A 262 -11.17 -15.52 -15.08
N TRP A 263 -10.07 -15.17 -15.76
CA TRP A 263 -10.06 -14.06 -16.73
C TRP A 263 -11.08 -14.24 -17.85
N ASP A 264 -11.36 -15.50 -18.23
CA ASP A 264 -12.41 -15.87 -19.20
C ASP A 264 -13.82 -15.50 -18.72
N VAL A 265 -14.10 -15.64 -17.44
CA VAL A 265 -15.36 -15.25 -16.80
C VAL A 265 -15.42 -13.74 -16.64
N MET A 266 -14.37 -13.14 -16.09
CA MET A 266 -14.29 -11.70 -15.87
C MET A 266 -14.41 -10.89 -17.17
N LYS A 267 -13.88 -11.40 -18.28
CA LYS A 267 -14.01 -10.76 -19.59
C LYS A 267 -15.48 -10.67 -20.04
N LYS A 268 -16.31 -11.69 -19.75
CA LYS A 268 -17.74 -11.72 -20.14
C LYS A 268 -18.57 -10.63 -19.45
N ASP A 269 -18.20 -10.27 -18.21
CA ASP A 269 -18.86 -9.18 -17.48
C ASP A 269 -18.13 -7.83 -17.61
N SER A 270 -17.19 -7.73 -18.58
CA SER A 270 -16.38 -6.55 -18.82
C SER A 270 -15.55 -6.16 -17.57
N TYR A 271 -14.95 -7.14 -16.91
CA TYR A 271 -14.08 -6.98 -15.74
C TYR A 271 -14.69 -6.14 -14.63
N SER A 272 -15.98 -6.37 -14.31
CA SER A 272 -16.73 -5.52 -13.38
C SER A 272 -16.08 -5.48 -12.00
N TRP A 273 -15.64 -6.61 -11.48
CA TRP A 273 -14.95 -6.69 -10.17
C TRP A 273 -13.65 -5.86 -10.16
N TRP A 274 -12.80 -5.99 -11.18
CA TRP A 274 -11.58 -5.20 -11.31
C TRP A 274 -11.86 -3.71 -11.47
N THR A 275 -12.91 -3.35 -12.21
CA THR A 275 -13.34 -1.95 -12.36
C THR A 275 -13.71 -1.35 -10.99
N LYS A 276 -14.48 -2.09 -10.18
CA LYS A 276 -14.85 -1.67 -8.82
C LYS A 276 -13.63 -1.52 -7.93
N ARG A 277 -12.73 -2.52 -7.94
CA ARG A 277 -11.50 -2.51 -7.16
C ARG A 277 -10.61 -1.30 -7.47
N ILE A 278 -10.30 -1.08 -8.74
CA ILE A 278 -9.45 0.06 -9.15
C ILE A 278 -10.15 1.40 -8.89
N SER A 279 -11.47 1.49 -9.11
CA SER A 279 -12.25 2.69 -8.76
C SER A 279 -12.20 3.00 -7.27
N ALA A 280 -12.30 1.99 -6.40
CA ALA A 280 -12.17 2.16 -4.95
C ALA A 280 -10.76 2.64 -4.57
N MET A 281 -9.72 2.03 -5.14
CA MET A 281 -8.33 2.41 -4.87
C MET A 281 -7.99 3.82 -5.37
N ALA A 282 -8.52 4.23 -6.52
CA ALA A 282 -8.34 5.60 -7.05
C ALA A 282 -9.01 6.68 -6.17
N LYS A 283 -10.02 6.32 -5.37
CA LYS A 283 -10.60 7.23 -4.35
C LYS A 283 -9.72 7.31 -3.11
N LEU A 284 -9.10 6.18 -2.72
CA LEU A 284 -8.25 6.10 -1.54
C LEU A 284 -6.90 6.78 -1.76
N TYR A 285 -6.30 6.67 -2.95
CA TYR A 285 -4.94 7.09 -3.23
C TYR A 285 -4.92 8.16 -4.33
N ASP A 286 -3.83 8.92 -4.41
CA ASP A 286 -3.59 9.88 -5.50
C ASP A 286 -2.88 9.21 -6.67
N ILE A 287 -2.11 8.16 -6.39
CA ILE A 287 -1.46 7.28 -7.37
C ILE A 287 -1.63 5.84 -6.88
N VAL A 288 -1.95 4.93 -7.77
CA VAL A 288 -2.07 3.49 -7.48
C VAL A 288 -0.82 2.77 -8.00
N ARG A 289 -0.06 2.13 -7.11
CA ARG A 289 0.96 1.16 -7.49
C ARG A 289 0.28 -0.20 -7.65
N ILE A 290 0.43 -0.81 -8.80
CA ILE A 290 -0.01 -2.19 -9.03
C ILE A 290 1.18 -3.11 -8.83
N ASP A 291 1.07 -3.99 -7.84
CA ASP A 291 2.06 -5.00 -7.52
C ASP A 291 1.98 -6.17 -8.50
N HIS A 292 3.13 -6.76 -8.86
CA HIS A 292 3.28 -7.89 -9.76
C HIS A 292 2.59 -7.71 -11.13
N PHE A 293 2.83 -6.59 -11.80
CA PHE A 293 2.19 -6.21 -13.07
C PHE A 293 2.33 -7.26 -14.18
N ARG A 294 3.46 -8.00 -14.21
CA ARG A 294 3.65 -9.06 -15.20
C ARG A 294 2.55 -10.12 -15.18
N GLY A 295 1.87 -10.32 -14.04
CA GLY A 295 0.76 -11.27 -13.91
C GLY A 295 -0.44 -10.95 -14.80
N PHE A 296 -0.54 -9.72 -15.33
CA PHE A 296 -1.55 -9.36 -16.33
C PHE A 296 -1.15 -9.75 -17.75
N ASP A 297 0.13 -9.94 -18.05
CA ASP A 297 0.61 -10.51 -19.31
C ASP A 297 0.54 -12.03 -19.24
N SER A 298 1.26 -12.58 -18.28
CA SER A 298 1.30 -14.02 -18.01
C SER A 298 1.52 -14.26 -16.52
N PHE A 299 0.77 -15.20 -15.97
CA PHE A 299 0.82 -15.58 -14.56
C PHE A 299 1.29 -17.02 -14.39
N TYR A 300 2.00 -17.27 -13.30
CA TYR A 300 2.51 -18.61 -12.99
C TYR A 300 1.52 -19.38 -12.14
N ALA A 301 0.95 -20.45 -12.71
CA ALA A 301 -0.09 -21.29 -12.11
C ALA A 301 0.55 -22.56 -11.55
N ILE A 302 0.42 -22.76 -10.25
CA ILE A 302 0.98 -23.91 -9.53
C ILE A 302 -0.16 -24.81 -9.08
N PRO A 303 -0.11 -26.14 -9.30
CA PRO A 303 -1.12 -27.06 -8.75
C PRO A 303 -1.28 -26.84 -7.24
N ALA A 304 -2.52 -26.62 -6.78
CA ALA A 304 -2.77 -26.24 -5.37
C ALA A 304 -2.34 -27.29 -4.33
N LYS A 305 -2.10 -28.53 -4.77
CA LYS A 305 -1.62 -29.64 -3.94
C LYS A 305 -0.10 -29.70 -3.76
N ASP A 306 0.63 -28.86 -4.50
CA ASP A 306 2.10 -28.88 -4.49
C ASP A 306 2.64 -28.03 -3.34
N ASP A 307 3.72 -28.49 -2.71
CA ASP A 307 4.39 -27.80 -1.62
C ASP A 307 5.46 -26.79 -2.10
N THR A 308 5.76 -26.79 -3.41
CA THR A 308 6.76 -25.91 -4.05
C THR A 308 6.24 -25.39 -5.39
N ALA A 309 6.88 -24.36 -5.91
CA ALA A 309 6.50 -23.79 -7.21
C ALA A 309 7.11 -24.49 -8.43
N LYS A 310 7.80 -25.64 -8.25
CA LYS A 310 8.57 -26.31 -9.34
C LYS A 310 7.71 -26.79 -10.51
N ASN A 311 6.49 -27.22 -10.25
CA ASN A 311 5.61 -27.83 -11.27
C ASN A 311 4.61 -26.81 -11.84
N GLY A 312 4.78 -25.53 -11.57
CA GLY A 312 3.92 -24.51 -12.13
C GLY A 312 4.13 -24.31 -13.63
N VAL A 313 3.13 -23.72 -14.28
CA VAL A 313 3.14 -23.40 -15.71
C VAL A 313 2.70 -21.96 -15.94
N TRP A 314 3.25 -21.33 -16.98
CA TRP A 314 2.82 -20.01 -17.39
C TRP A 314 1.50 -20.08 -18.15
N LYS A 315 0.58 -19.17 -17.82
CA LYS A 315 -0.71 -19.00 -18.49
C LYS A 315 -0.90 -17.54 -18.88
N ASP A 316 -1.62 -17.28 -19.96
CA ASP A 316 -1.88 -15.93 -20.46
C ASP A 316 -2.82 -15.16 -19.52
N GLY A 317 -2.45 -13.92 -19.22
CA GLY A 317 -3.29 -12.97 -18.51
C GLY A 317 -4.23 -12.19 -19.44
N PRO A 318 -4.99 -11.22 -18.89
CA PRO A 318 -5.95 -10.43 -19.68
C PRO A 318 -5.29 -9.39 -20.59
N GLY A 319 -4.01 -9.07 -20.36
CA GLY A 319 -3.27 -8.08 -21.14
C GLY A 319 -3.96 -6.71 -21.20
N MET A 320 -3.86 -6.06 -22.37
CA MET A 320 -4.48 -4.76 -22.62
C MET A 320 -6.02 -4.79 -22.63
N ASP A 321 -6.66 -5.96 -22.77
CA ASP A 321 -8.13 -6.05 -22.71
C ASP A 321 -8.67 -5.47 -21.41
N LEU A 322 -8.04 -5.81 -20.27
CA LEU A 322 -8.42 -5.27 -18.96
C LEU A 322 -8.18 -3.74 -18.90
N PHE A 323 -6.97 -3.29 -19.25
CA PHE A 323 -6.60 -1.87 -19.10
C PHE A 323 -7.40 -0.97 -20.04
N ASN A 324 -7.73 -1.41 -21.24
CA ASN A 324 -8.62 -0.68 -22.17
C ASN A 324 -10.04 -0.54 -21.59
N VAL A 325 -10.54 -1.56 -20.89
CA VAL A 325 -11.87 -1.48 -20.23
C VAL A 325 -11.80 -0.54 -19.03
N LEU A 326 -10.73 -0.60 -18.22
CA LEU A 326 -10.54 0.30 -17.07
C LEU A 326 -10.46 1.76 -17.54
N GLU A 327 -9.65 2.06 -18.56
CA GLU A 327 -9.53 3.42 -19.11
C GLU A 327 -10.86 3.93 -19.69
N LYS A 328 -11.59 3.07 -20.42
CA LYS A 328 -12.92 3.41 -20.97
C LYS A 328 -13.94 3.74 -19.88
N LYS A 329 -13.92 3.01 -18.74
CA LYS A 329 -14.92 3.16 -17.66
C LYS A 329 -14.55 4.24 -16.64
N LEU A 330 -13.26 4.39 -16.34
CA LEU A 330 -12.75 5.21 -15.22
C LEU A 330 -11.96 6.44 -15.70
N GLY A 331 -11.67 6.54 -17.00
CA GLY A 331 -10.76 7.55 -17.53
C GLY A 331 -9.30 7.19 -17.28
N LYS A 332 -8.40 8.11 -17.63
CA LYS A 332 -6.96 7.93 -17.42
C LYS A 332 -6.62 8.03 -15.92
N LEU A 333 -6.14 6.93 -15.37
CA LEU A 333 -5.78 6.84 -13.96
C LEU A 333 -4.27 7.02 -13.74
N PRO A 334 -3.85 7.67 -12.66
CA PRO A 334 -2.46 7.76 -12.26
C PRO A 334 -2.00 6.42 -11.66
N ILE A 335 -1.46 5.57 -12.51
CA ILE A 335 -0.98 4.23 -12.15
C ILE A 335 0.53 4.16 -12.36
N ILE A 336 1.25 3.55 -11.42
CA ILE A 336 2.61 3.05 -11.55
C ILE A 336 2.61 1.54 -11.35
N VAL A 337 3.58 0.83 -11.89
CA VAL A 337 3.54 -0.64 -11.86
C VAL A 337 4.86 -1.25 -11.40
N GLU A 338 4.74 -2.39 -10.71
CA GLU A 338 5.88 -3.22 -10.37
C GLU A 338 6.13 -4.22 -11.51
N ASP A 339 7.22 -3.99 -12.24
CA ASP A 339 7.68 -4.78 -13.38
C ASP A 339 9.03 -5.46 -13.10
N LEU A 340 9.23 -5.90 -11.84
CA LEU A 340 10.45 -6.59 -11.44
C LEU A 340 10.50 -8.05 -11.92
N GLY A 341 11.69 -8.65 -11.87
CA GLY A 341 11.94 -10.03 -12.27
C GLY A 341 12.25 -10.19 -13.76
N PHE A 342 12.07 -11.40 -14.27
CA PHE A 342 12.37 -11.71 -15.67
C PHE A 342 11.30 -11.17 -16.62
N LEU A 343 11.65 -10.14 -17.39
CA LEU A 343 10.76 -9.47 -18.34
C LEU A 343 10.85 -10.08 -19.74
N THR A 344 9.82 -10.83 -20.14
CA THR A 344 9.66 -11.33 -21.51
C THR A 344 9.37 -10.17 -22.49
N PRO A 345 9.56 -10.35 -23.80
CA PRO A 345 9.17 -9.34 -24.80
C PRO A 345 7.69 -8.95 -24.71
N SER A 346 6.80 -9.89 -24.35
CA SER A 346 5.36 -9.62 -24.19
C SER A 346 5.07 -8.72 -22.98
N VAL A 347 5.73 -8.94 -21.84
CA VAL A 347 5.64 -8.07 -20.66
C VAL A 347 6.14 -6.65 -20.98
N LYS A 348 7.29 -6.53 -21.65
CA LYS A 348 7.82 -5.23 -22.10
C LYS A 348 6.86 -4.53 -23.06
N LYS A 349 6.20 -5.29 -23.95
CA LYS A 349 5.17 -4.76 -24.84
C LYS A 349 3.94 -4.28 -24.05
N LEU A 350 3.43 -5.07 -23.10
CA LEU A 350 2.30 -4.69 -22.24
C LEU A 350 2.60 -3.39 -21.48
N LEU A 351 3.79 -3.28 -20.88
CA LEU A 351 4.24 -2.07 -20.19
C LEU A 351 4.23 -0.85 -21.12
N LYS A 352 4.77 -1.01 -22.32
CA LYS A 352 4.80 0.07 -23.32
C LYS A 352 3.40 0.46 -23.77
N ASP A 353 2.53 -0.52 -24.06
CA ASP A 353 1.18 -0.29 -24.57
C ASP A 353 0.26 0.34 -23.50
N SER A 354 0.44 -0.02 -22.24
CA SER A 354 -0.29 0.59 -21.11
C SER A 354 0.12 2.03 -20.82
N GLY A 355 1.34 2.40 -21.21
CA GLY A 355 1.90 3.72 -20.90
C GLY A 355 2.16 3.96 -19.42
N PHE A 356 2.16 2.93 -18.58
CA PHE A 356 2.46 3.06 -17.15
C PHE A 356 3.96 3.10 -16.91
N PRO A 357 4.45 3.94 -15.97
CA PRO A 357 5.85 3.90 -15.58
C PRO A 357 6.14 2.63 -14.78
N GLY A 358 7.12 1.87 -15.24
CA GLY A 358 7.70 0.74 -14.50
C GLY A 358 8.68 1.22 -13.44
N MET A 359 9.32 0.29 -12.72
CA MET A 359 10.21 0.63 -11.62
C MET A 359 11.64 0.16 -11.83
N LYS A 360 12.58 0.84 -11.19
CA LYS A 360 14.00 0.53 -11.14
C LYS A 360 14.46 0.47 -9.69
N VAL A 361 15.21 -0.56 -9.33
CA VAL A 361 15.74 -0.77 -7.97
C VAL A 361 17.26 -0.75 -8.01
N ILE A 362 17.89 0.25 -7.38
CA ILE A 362 19.33 0.44 -7.43
C ILE A 362 20.09 -0.77 -6.84
N GLN A 363 19.57 -1.40 -5.79
CA GLN A 363 20.22 -2.60 -5.22
C GLN A 363 20.35 -3.77 -6.19
N PHE A 364 19.58 -3.80 -7.29
CA PHE A 364 19.67 -4.85 -8.32
C PHE A 364 20.69 -4.53 -9.44
N ALA A 365 21.31 -3.34 -9.42
CA ALA A 365 22.16 -2.87 -10.49
C ALA A 365 23.56 -3.51 -10.55
N PHE A 366 24.06 -4.06 -9.45
CA PHE A 366 25.49 -4.26 -9.25
C PHE A 366 25.98 -5.70 -9.40
N ASP A 367 25.33 -6.51 -10.25
CA ASP A 367 25.92 -7.77 -10.68
C ASP A 367 26.97 -7.48 -11.79
N SER A 368 28.23 -7.68 -11.48
CA SER A 368 29.33 -7.37 -12.41
C SER A 368 29.46 -8.38 -13.57
N ARG A 369 28.63 -9.42 -13.58
CA ARG A 369 28.65 -10.49 -14.59
C ARG A 369 27.76 -10.21 -15.79
N GLU A 370 26.89 -9.19 -15.72
CA GLU A 370 25.95 -8.86 -16.78
C GLU A 370 25.71 -7.34 -16.88
N ASP A 371 25.28 -6.90 -18.06
CA ASP A 371 24.74 -5.54 -18.25
C ASP A 371 23.36 -5.47 -17.61
N SER A 372 23.20 -4.56 -16.67
CA SER A 372 21.96 -4.45 -15.90
C SER A 372 21.10 -3.27 -16.36
N ASP A 373 19.84 -3.55 -16.68
CA ASP A 373 18.79 -2.54 -16.92
C ASP A 373 18.54 -1.64 -15.67
N TYR A 374 19.10 -2.02 -14.51
CA TYR A 374 19.00 -1.29 -13.25
C TYR A 374 20.16 -0.32 -12.99
N LEU A 375 21.17 -0.26 -13.86
CA LEU A 375 22.21 0.78 -13.78
C LEU A 375 21.61 2.15 -14.13
N PRO A 376 21.86 3.20 -13.35
CA PRO A 376 21.23 4.52 -13.53
C PRO A 376 21.36 5.13 -14.93
N HIS A 377 22.43 4.84 -15.67
CA HIS A 377 22.59 5.33 -17.04
C HIS A 377 21.71 4.61 -18.09
N ASN A 378 21.10 3.46 -17.73
CA ASN A 378 20.19 2.70 -18.59
C ASN A 378 18.71 3.03 -18.34
N TYR A 379 18.39 3.94 -17.40
CA TYR A 379 16.99 4.22 -17.09
C TYR A 379 16.26 4.94 -18.21
N PRO A 380 15.03 4.54 -18.55
CA PRO A 380 14.12 5.43 -19.25
C PRO A 380 13.72 6.59 -18.33
N GLN A 381 13.39 7.75 -18.91
CA GLN A 381 12.91 8.87 -18.11
C GLN A 381 11.59 8.52 -17.41
N HIS A 382 10.66 7.89 -18.14
CA HIS A 382 9.34 7.51 -17.63
C HIS A 382 9.41 6.23 -16.78
N CYS A 383 9.97 6.37 -15.58
CA CYS A 383 10.04 5.29 -14.58
C CYS A 383 10.09 5.84 -13.16
N VAL A 384 9.91 4.95 -12.19
CA VAL A 384 10.09 5.20 -10.76
C VAL A 384 11.37 4.50 -10.29
N VAL A 385 12.31 5.23 -9.72
CA VAL A 385 13.53 4.64 -9.16
C VAL A 385 13.44 4.56 -7.64
N TYR A 386 13.91 3.43 -7.11
CA TYR A 386 14.01 3.12 -5.68
C TYR A 386 15.47 2.79 -5.31
N THR A 387 15.91 3.12 -4.10
CA THR A 387 17.13 2.51 -3.53
C THR A 387 16.90 1.03 -3.24
N GLY A 388 15.76 0.71 -2.69
CA GLY A 388 15.17 -0.59 -2.40
C GLY A 388 13.68 -0.40 -2.11
N THR A 389 12.91 -1.49 -2.12
CA THR A 389 11.48 -1.50 -1.74
C THR A 389 11.29 -2.02 -0.32
N HIS A 390 10.06 -2.28 0.09
CA HIS A 390 9.75 -2.96 1.36
C HIS A 390 10.22 -4.42 1.41
N ASP A 391 10.48 -5.04 0.25
CA ASP A 391 10.97 -6.43 0.13
C ASP A 391 12.50 -6.53 0.14
N ASN A 392 13.19 -5.44 -0.14
CA ASN A 392 14.64 -5.40 -0.11
C ASN A 392 15.17 -5.19 1.32
N ASP A 393 16.43 -5.53 1.54
CA ASP A 393 17.12 -5.08 2.74
C ASP A 393 17.33 -3.56 2.69
N THR A 394 17.54 -2.93 3.84
CA THR A 394 17.98 -1.53 3.87
C THR A 394 19.31 -1.40 3.12
N VAL A 395 19.63 -0.21 2.61
CA VAL A 395 20.93 0.02 1.96
C VAL A 395 22.09 -0.37 2.87
N MET A 396 22.03 -0.04 4.16
CA MET A 396 23.09 -0.38 5.11
C MET A 396 23.16 -1.87 5.43
N GLY A 397 22.03 -2.58 5.37
CA GLY A 397 21.96 -4.04 5.43
C GLY A 397 22.57 -4.67 4.18
N TRP A 398 22.15 -4.23 3.00
CA TRP A 398 22.66 -4.68 1.71
C TRP A 398 24.18 -4.51 1.60
N MET A 399 24.73 -3.37 2.03
CA MET A 399 26.20 -3.14 2.06
C MET A 399 26.96 -4.15 2.92
N LYS A 400 26.31 -4.82 3.87
CA LYS A 400 26.91 -5.85 4.74
C LYS A 400 26.69 -7.27 4.21
N THR A 401 25.56 -7.53 3.58
CA THR A 401 25.09 -8.89 3.24
C THR A 401 25.26 -9.26 1.75
N ALA A 402 25.29 -8.27 0.86
CA ALA A 402 25.48 -8.51 -0.57
C ALA A 402 26.88 -9.07 -0.90
N PRO A 403 27.05 -9.79 -2.03
CA PRO A 403 28.35 -10.26 -2.50
C PRO A 403 29.39 -9.14 -2.53
N LYS A 404 30.62 -9.44 -2.14
CA LYS A 404 31.70 -8.42 -2.00
C LYS A 404 32.03 -7.72 -3.31
N ASP A 405 31.94 -8.42 -4.43
CA ASP A 405 32.13 -7.86 -5.77
C ASP A 405 31.02 -6.90 -6.15
N CYS A 406 29.75 -7.22 -5.85
CA CYS A 406 28.62 -6.32 -6.03
C CYS A 406 28.79 -5.03 -5.20
N VAL A 407 29.16 -5.16 -3.93
CA VAL A 407 29.40 -3.99 -3.06
C VAL A 407 30.58 -3.15 -3.55
N ARG A 408 31.65 -3.79 -4.04
CA ARG A 408 32.78 -3.07 -4.63
C ARG A 408 32.35 -2.32 -5.90
N PHE A 409 31.64 -3.00 -6.81
CA PHE A 409 31.12 -2.37 -8.02
C PHE A 409 30.23 -1.17 -7.69
N ALA A 410 29.32 -1.30 -6.74
CA ALA A 410 28.48 -0.19 -6.30
C ALA A 410 29.29 1.00 -5.78
N LYS A 411 30.32 0.74 -4.97
CA LYS A 411 31.21 1.79 -4.44
C LYS A 411 31.96 2.52 -5.54
N ASP A 412 32.52 1.79 -6.47
CA ASP A 412 33.31 2.36 -7.57
C ASP A 412 32.39 3.13 -8.55
N TYR A 413 31.30 2.51 -8.98
CA TYR A 413 30.36 3.11 -9.94
C TYR A 413 29.66 4.36 -9.40
N LEU A 414 29.20 4.33 -8.14
CA LEU A 414 28.49 5.45 -7.52
C LEU A 414 29.40 6.40 -6.73
N ASN A 415 30.71 6.14 -6.68
CA ASN A 415 31.66 6.89 -5.85
C ASN A 415 31.17 7.00 -4.39
N LEU A 416 30.83 5.85 -3.78
CA LEU A 416 30.30 5.83 -2.41
C LEU A 416 31.41 6.01 -1.39
N THR A 417 31.26 6.97 -0.48
CA THR A 417 32.24 7.27 0.57
C THR A 417 31.64 7.11 1.97
N LYS A 418 32.51 6.94 2.98
CA LYS A 418 32.08 6.91 4.39
C LYS A 418 31.65 8.27 4.89
N GLU A 419 32.29 9.32 4.38
CA GLU A 419 32.05 10.74 4.75
C GLU A 419 30.66 11.20 4.34
N GLU A 420 30.20 10.84 3.14
CA GLU A 420 28.82 11.08 2.71
C GLU A 420 27.84 10.17 3.45
N GLY A 421 28.25 8.95 3.73
CA GLY A 421 27.41 7.83 4.16
C GLY A 421 26.91 7.01 2.96
N TYR A 422 27.11 5.69 3.00
CA TYR A 422 26.76 4.80 1.87
C TYR A 422 25.27 4.87 1.50
N ASN A 423 24.39 4.99 2.50
CA ASN A 423 22.96 5.19 2.26
C ASN A 423 22.67 6.50 1.50
N TRP A 424 23.33 7.61 1.87
CA TRP A 424 23.16 8.90 1.21
C TRP A 424 23.70 8.88 -0.23
N GLY A 425 24.83 8.20 -0.48
CA GLY A 425 25.39 8.01 -1.81
C GLY A 425 24.45 7.18 -2.73
N MET A 426 23.85 6.12 -2.21
CA MET A 426 22.84 5.33 -2.96
C MET A 426 21.58 6.15 -3.26
N MET A 427 21.07 6.92 -2.29
CA MET A 427 19.93 7.84 -2.50
C MET A 427 20.29 8.95 -3.48
N ARG A 428 21.51 9.49 -3.42
CA ARG A 428 22.02 10.45 -4.41
C ARG A 428 21.93 9.90 -5.84
N ALA A 429 22.28 8.63 -6.05
CA ALA A 429 22.15 8.00 -7.36
C ALA A 429 20.69 7.98 -7.84
N ALA A 430 19.72 7.67 -6.95
CA ALA A 430 18.31 7.75 -7.29
C ALA A 430 17.90 9.18 -7.66
N TRP A 431 18.25 10.16 -6.85
CA TRP A 431 17.83 11.56 -7.05
C TRP A 431 18.50 12.22 -8.27
N SER A 432 19.74 11.89 -8.57
CA SER A 432 20.49 12.42 -9.75
C SER A 432 20.10 11.74 -11.06
N SER A 433 19.39 10.61 -11.04
CA SER A 433 18.97 9.87 -12.23
C SER A 433 17.98 10.66 -13.10
N VAL A 434 17.76 10.18 -14.32
CA VAL A 434 16.78 10.75 -15.26
C VAL A 434 15.33 10.38 -14.93
N ALA A 435 15.10 9.44 -14.02
CA ALA A 435 13.76 8.95 -13.67
C ALA A 435 12.82 10.08 -13.25
N ASP A 436 11.58 10.06 -13.72
CA ASP A 436 10.55 11.05 -13.37
C ASP A 436 10.25 11.06 -11.85
N MET A 437 10.28 9.88 -11.22
CA MET A 437 10.01 9.73 -9.79
C MET A 437 11.17 9.02 -9.09
N ALA A 438 11.56 9.48 -7.91
CA ALA A 438 12.57 8.83 -7.06
C ALA A 438 12.00 8.65 -5.65
N ILE A 439 11.81 7.40 -5.25
CA ILE A 439 11.24 7.03 -3.94
C ILE A 439 12.33 6.33 -3.11
N VAL A 440 12.49 6.75 -1.87
CA VAL A 440 13.45 6.13 -0.95
C VAL A 440 12.76 5.64 0.32
N PRO A 441 13.11 4.46 0.84
CA PRO A 441 12.58 4.00 2.13
C PRO A 441 13.04 4.91 3.28
N MET A 442 12.17 5.11 4.26
CA MET A 442 12.51 5.90 5.45
C MET A 442 13.72 5.33 6.19
N GLN A 443 13.89 4.02 6.20
CA GLN A 443 15.02 3.34 6.82
C GLN A 443 16.36 3.75 6.20
N ASP A 444 16.38 3.98 4.88
CA ASP A 444 17.58 4.42 4.18
C ASP A 444 17.91 5.88 4.51
N LEU A 445 16.90 6.75 4.62
CA LEU A 445 17.09 8.12 5.13
C LEU A 445 17.72 8.13 6.53
N LEU A 446 17.31 7.19 7.39
CA LEU A 446 17.79 7.03 8.76
C LEU A 446 19.13 6.29 8.86
N GLY A 447 19.60 5.66 7.78
CA GLY A 447 20.83 4.85 7.76
C GLY A 447 20.74 3.61 8.65
N LEU A 448 19.57 2.99 8.74
CA LEU A 448 19.32 1.81 9.58
C LEU A 448 19.79 0.52 8.88
N ASP A 449 20.19 -0.46 9.68
CA ASP A 449 20.61 -1.78 9.18
C ASP A 449 19.42 -2.75 8.99
N SER A 450 19.72 -4.02 8.65
CA SER A 450 18.75 -5.08 8.38
C SER A 450 17.72 -5.33 9.49
N LYS A 451 17.95 -4.84 10.71
CA LYS A 451 16.97 -4.92 11.81
C LYS A 451 15.73 -4.06 11.54
N ALA A 452 15.85 -3.07 10.66
CA ALA A 452 14.76 -2.22 10.24
C ALA A 452 14.12 -2.66 8.91
N ARG A 453 14.53 -3.79 8.35
CA ARG A 453 13.90 -4.37 7.15
C ARG A 453 12.42 -4.65 7.40
N ILE A 454 11.57 -4.34 6.41
CA ILE A 454 10.11 -4.50 6.51
C ILE A 454 9.72 -5.96 6.28
N ASN A 455 10.16 -6.52 5.14
CA ASN A 455 9.80 -7.86 4.72
C ASN A 455 10.99 -8.64 4.18
N ILE A 456 11.02 -9.93 4.48
CA ILE A 456 11.90 -10.93 3.85
C ILE A 456 10.98 -11.86 3.06
N PRO A 457 10.94 -11.76 1.73
CA PRO A 457 10.09 -12.61 0.90
C PRO A 457 10.29 -14.10 1.19
N SER A 458 9.24 -14.88 1.03
CA SER A 458 9.21 -16.33 1.28
C SER A 458 9.50 -16.75 2.72
N THR A 459 9.36 -15.85 3.72
CA THR A 459 9.46 -16.18 5.13
C THR A 459 8.17 -15.90 5.87
N THR A 460 7.90 -16.69 6.93
CA THR A 460 6.77 -16.49 7.83
C THR A 460 7.25 -15.98 9.17
N GLY A 461 6.58 -14.93 9.70
CA GLY A 461 6.92 -14.30 10.98
C GLY A 461 8.11 -13.34 10.92
N GLY A 462 8.16 -12.40 11.85
CA GLY A 462 9.23 -11.40 11.95
C GLY A 462 9.15 -10.24 10.94
N ASN A 463 8.24 -10.30 9.97
CA ASN A 463 8.02 -9.28 8.95
C ASN A 463 7.02 -8.22 9.41
N TRP A 464 6.98 -7.07 8.72
CA TRP A 464 6.00 -5.98 8.87
C TRP A 464 6.01 -5.29 10.23
N GLN A 465 7.03 -5.50 11.04
CA GLN A 465 7.05 -5.10 12.45
C GLN A 465 7.77 -3.77 12.70
N TRP A 466 8.74 -3.39 11.85
CA TRP A 466 9.58 -2.22 12.12
C TRP A 466 8.78 -0.93 12.21
N ARG A 467 9.15 -0.07 13.18
CA ARG A 467 8.59 1.27 13.38
C ARG A 467 9.68 2.29 13.69
N ALA A 468 9.50 3.50 13.17
CA ALA A 468 10.30 4.65 13.58
C ALA A 468 9.93 5.12 14.99
N THR A 469 10.86 5.80 15.65
CA THR A 469 10.58 6.55 16.87
C THR A 469 10.33 8.03 16.56
N PRO A 470 9.66 8.78 17.46
CA PRO A 470 9.39 10.20 17.22
C PRO A 470 10.67 11.03 16.99
N GLU A 471 11.77 10.68 17.65
CA GLU A 471 13.04 11.42 17.58
C GLU A 471 13.75 11.26 16.23
N GLN A 472 13.48 10.17 15.51
CA GLN A 472 14.09 9.86 14.21
C GLN A 472 13.51 10.71 13.08
N ILE A 473 12.30 11.24 13.24
CA ILE A 473 11.60 12.08 12.24
C ILE A 473 11.72 13.54 12.69
N ASP A 474 12.88 14.16 12.47
CA ASP A 474 13.18 15.47 12.98
C ASP A 474 13.38 16.54 11.88
N ASN A 475 13.42 17.81 12.30
CA ASN A 475 13.62 18.94 11.40
C ASN A 475 15.03 18.99 10.78
N LYS A 476 16.05 18.38 11.41
CA LYS A 476 17.41 18.36 10.87
C LYS A 476 17.48 17.44 9.66
N LEU A 477 16.84 16.27 9.74
CA LEU A 477 16.72 15.34 8.63
C LEU A 477 15.90 15.96 7.49
N ALA A 478 14.76 16.62 7.80
CA ALA A 478 13.94 17.31 6.80
C ALA A 478 14.74 18.39 6.04
N LYS A 479 15.50 19.23 6.74
CA LYS A 479 16.36 20.25 6.13
C LYS A 479 17.45 19.64 5.23
N LYS A 480 18.08 18.53 5.66
CA LYS A 480 19.08 17.82 4.85
C LYS A 480 18.45 17.29 3.58
N LEU A 481 17.26 16.66 3.69
CA LEU A 481 16.52 16.13 2.56
C LEU A 481 16.12 17.24 1.57
N HIS A 482 15.57 18.36 2.07
CA HIS A 482 15.21 19.53 1.26
C HIS A 482 16.40 20.06 0.42
N LYS A 483 17.57 20.18 1.05
CA LYS A 483 18.79 20.61 0.35
C LYS A 483 19.17 19.66 -0.79
N CYS A 484 18.98 18.34 -0.59
CA CYS A 484 19.20 17.37 -1.67
C CYS A 484 18.16 17.54 -2.79
N MET A 485 16.90 17.75 -2.45
CA MET A 485 15.84 17.96 -3.46
C MET A 485 16.10 19.22 -4.29
N GLN A 486 16.53 20.29 -3.66
CA GLN A 486 16.93 21.51 -4.34
C GLN A 486 18.12 21.25 -5.28
N MET A 487 19.16 20.55 -4.81
CA MET A 487 20.37 20.25 -5.60
C MET A 487 20.06 19.43 -6.84
N TYR A 488 19.16 18.44 -6.75
CA TYR A 488 18.81 17.54 -7.84
C TYR A 488 17.56 17.94 -8.62
N ALA A 489 17.03 19.16 -8.40
CA ALA A 489 15.82 19.68 -9.05
C ALA A 489 14.63 18.71 -8.92
N ARG A 490 14.35 18.27 -7.69
CA ARG A 490 13.22 17.40 -7.32
C ARG A 490 12.34 17.99 -6.23
N LEU A 491 12.44 19.30 -5.97
CA LEU A 491 11.52 19.99 -5.06
C LEU A 491 10.09 19.84 -5.58
N ARG A 492 9.15 19.60 -4.66
CA ARG A 492 7.74 19.70 -5.01
C ARG A 492 7.41 21.11 -5.52
N GLU A 493 6.44 21.19 -6.40
CA GLU A 493 5.84 22.49 -6.76
C GLU A 493 5.12 23.06 -5.54
N GLU A 494 5.36 24.32 -5.25
CA GLU A 494 4.50 25.02 -4.30
C GLU A 494 3.11 25.18 -4.93
N PRO A 495 2.02 25.02 -4.15
CA PRO A 495 0.70 25.34 -4.64
C PRO A 495 0.73 26.78 -5.17
N GLU A 496 0.22 27.02 -6.38
CA GLU A 496 0.03 28.38 -6.87
C GLU A 496 -0.76 29.15 -5.79
N GLU A 497 -0.12 30.13 -5.16
CA GLU A 497 -0.83 31.08 -4.33
C GLU A 497 -1.92 31.66 -5.23
N ALA A 498 -3.18 31.61 -4.77
CA ALA A 498 -4.27 32.25 -5.46
C ALA A 498 -3.87 33.72 -5.61
N SER A 499 -3.37 34.10 -6.80
CA SER A 499 -2.89 35.44 -7.09
C SER A 499 -4.04 36.37 -6.78
N ASP A 500 -3.85 37.18 -5.76
CA ASP A 500 -4.78 38.19 -5.29
C ASP A 500 -5.12 39.07 -6.48
N LYS A 501 -6.35 39.00 -6.99
CA LYS A 501 -6.87 39.88 -8.03
C LYS A 501 -7.15 41.27 -7.46
N SER A 502 -6.21 41.84 -6.71
CA SER A 502 -6.33 43.18 -6.15
C SER A 502 -5.63 44.27 -6.95
N ASP A 503 -4.78 43.96 -7.94
CA ASP A 503 -4.01 45.00 -8.67
C ASP A 503 -4.64 45.45 -9.99
N ALA A 504 -5.93 45.16 -10.26
CA ALA A 504 -6.62 45.57 -11.48
C ALA A 504 -7.58 46.76 -11.31
N LYS A 505 -7.53 47.49 -10.18
CA LYS A 505 -8.45 48.64 -9.95
C LYS A 505 -7.79 50.03 -9.78
N GLU A 506 -6.47 50.14 -9.83
CA GLU A 506 -5.81 51.46 -9.62
C GLU A 506 -5.27 52.13 -10.90
N THR A 507 -5.50 51.62 -12.10
CA THR A 507 -5.02 52.29 -13.34
C THR A 507 -6.13 52.84 -14.25
N ALA A 508 -7.38 52.92 -13.78
CA ALA A 508 -8.50 53.41 -14.61
C ALA A 508 -8.98 54.85 -14.28
N ASP A 509 -8.36 55.57 -13.33
CA ASP A 509 -8.87 56.90 -12.90
C ASP A 509 -7.89 58.07 -13.11
N ALA A 510 -6.94 57.95 -14.06
CA ALA A 510 -5.97 59.04 -14.33
C ALA A 510 -5.97 59.56 -15.78
N SER A 511 -7.08 59.44 -16.52
CA SER A 511 -7.13 60.03 -17.89
C SER A 511 -8.44 60.70 -18.28
N THR A 512 -9.01 61.52 -17.36
CA THR A 512 -10.06 62.46 -17.76
C THR A 512 -9.89 63.74 -16.95
N ASN A 513 -8.92 64.62 -17.32
CA ASN A 513 -8.99 66.05 -17.10
C ASN A 513 -7.82 66.76 -17.77
N LYS A 514 -7.94 67.08 -19.06
CA LYS A 514 -7.27 68.21 -19.72
C LYS A 514 -7.77 68.36 -21.16
N THR A 515 -8.88 69.08 -21.32
CA THR A 515 -9.14 69.99 -22.47
C THR A 515 -10.39 70.79 -22.19
N ALA A 516 -10.21 71.98 -21.71
CA ALA A 516 -11.06 73.11 -21.97
C ALA A 516 -10.39 74.34 -21.32
N GLY A 517 -9.87 75.20 -22.16
CA GLY A 517 -9.30 76.49 -21.77
C GLY A 517 -8.22 76.94 -22.71
#